data_c3af8138464d97ec0a9c3b66d9cbcb75
#
_entry.id   c3af8138464d97ec0a9c3b66d9cbcb75
#
_cell.length_a   1.000
_cell.length_b   1.000
_cell.length_c   1.000
_cell.angle_alpha   90.00
_cell.angle_beta   90.00
_cell.angle_gamma   90.00
#
_symmetry.space_group_name_H-M   'P 1'
#
loop_
_entity.id
_entity.type
_entity.pdbx_description
1 polymer ?
#
loop_
_entity_poly.entity_id
_entity_poly.type
_entity_poly.pdbx_seq_one_letter_code
_entity_poly.pdbx_strand_id
1 'polypeptide(L)'
;MKAQSPLFLGNGALIYTAPGALVKVRGTARMAPGTEFENQGISTVDSTFINDGWCHGSGVYRVGLHWENNGVFQSDTSLAELWGANQYIRGDSVTRFWNLDLTGTGVKTLQINSFVKHFLRLNDRELATDVYSMSVLHADTAAIQRTTGFVSSLDTGKLYRVMDAPVDYLFPTGSALGTPRYRPVWLRPATGGGMAMGVRLANVDASAEGYDRTQVDSFVCQTEPDFYHRIRRLQGSQDVRLRIFYDLGADGPWDGLAQWHNGNFWKDLSPTTYLQTAAEAWVQKTFQSSFEPEPFILTKVRPGVPQIVGPDTLCGAYLGQYQALPDSSHWSYAWSVLNGTLTDPAATTSGNGVVWYGTGGPGQVSVVVTTPNGCSSYPGSLAVWVWPQVIAGFQFNPNGTFGSEPIVFVDTSYNAVGWNWDFGDGQTSEMTNPTHVYNNAGQYTVQLVATSPNGCQDTAYAQIQVIDGTLIPNIMTLNSDGLNDIFDVKLSGVKHYHCLVYNRWGNLVFESVSPQLKWDGSTLAGTRAVNGVYFVVIEVHFHSGNPLTYTGTLTIVD
;
A
#
# COMPACT_ATOMS: atom_id res chain seq x y z
N MET A 1 -43.76 31.60 -52.24
CA MET A 1 -43.86 31.79 -50.77
C MET A 1 -44.99 32.77 -50.49
N LYS A 2 -46.10 32.36 -49.82
CA LYS A 2 -47.06 33.34 -49.36
C LYS A 2 -46.43 34.07 -48.17
N ALA A 3 -46.38 35.42 -48.24
CA ALA A 3 -45.92 36.24 -47.16
C ALA A 3 -46.75 35.90 -45.90
N GLN A 4 -46.07 35.43 -44.84
CA GLN A 4 -46.71 35.17 -43.58
C GLN A 4 -46.87 36.53 -42.87
N SER A 5 -48.13 36.93 -42.68
CA SER A 5 -48.41 38.18 -41.95
C SER A 5 -48.18 37.91 -40.46
N PRO A 6 -47.37 38.71 -39.77
CA PRO A 6 -47.22 38.59 -38.32
C PRO A 6 -48.53 39.01 -37.63
N LEU A 7 -48.87 38.31 -36.53
CA LEU A 7 -49.89 38.79 -35.61
C LEU A 7 -49.28 39.88 -34.76
N PHE A 8 -49.74 41.10 -34.94
CA PHE A 8 -49.35 42.23 -34.11
C PHE A 8 -50.57 42.69 -33.27
N LEU A 9 -50.38 42.69 -31.96
CA LEU A 9 -51.40 43.16 -31.02
C LEU A 9 -50.98 44.53 -30.51
N GLY A 10 -51.76 45.57 -30.85
CA GLY A 10 -51.49 46.94 -30.50
C GLY A 10 -51.66 47.27 -29.05
N ASN A 11 -51.18 48.43 -28.64
CA ASN A 11 -51.27 48.94 -27.28
C ASN A 11 -52.73 48.96 -26.77
N GLY A 12 -52.98 48.43 -25.56
CA GLY A 12 -54.30 48.34 -24.91
C GLY A 12 -55.19 47.16 -25.37
N ALA A 13 -54.67 46.27 -26.23
CA ALA A 13 -55.41 45.09 -26.63
C ALA A 13 -55.46 44.07 -25.49
N LEU A 14 -56.67 43.50 -25.22
CA LEU A 14 -56.85 42.35 -24.36
C LEU A 14 -57.18 41.12 -25.24
N ILE A 15 -56.44 40.03 -25.06
CA ILE A 15 -56.73 38.76 -25.71
C ILE A 15 -56.88 37.70 -24.65
N TYR A 16 -57.94 36.94 -24.79
CA TYR A 16 -58.25 35.78 -23.96
C TYR A 16 -58.39 34.54 -24.83
N THR A 17 -57.62 33.53 -24.51
CA THR A 17 -57.74 32.19 -25.11
C THR A 17 -58.43 31.26 -24.09
N ALA A 18 -59.67 30.88 -24.36
CA ALA A 18 -60.44 30.05 -23.42
C ALA A 18 -59.85 28.63 -23.28
N PRO A 19 -60.12 27.91 -22.17
CA PRO A 19 -59.75 26.52 -22.00
C PRO A 19 -60.28 25.66 -23.18
N GLY A 20 -59.39 24.84 -23.76
CA GLY A 20 -59.66 23.98 -24.94
C GLY A 20 -59.66 24.71 -26.29
N ALA A 21 -59.60 26.04 -26.33
CA ALA A 21 -59.44 26.78 -27.58
C ALA A 21 -58.01 26.65 -28.13
N LEU A 22 -57.94 26.65 -29.50
CA LEU A 22 -56.68 26.64 -30.22
C LEU A 22 -56.51 27.93 -31.02
N VAL A 23 -55.46 28.69 -30.71
CA VAL A 23 -55.01 29.82 -31.50
C VAL A 23 -53.78 29.43 -32.28
N LYS A 24 -53.79 29.59 -33.60
CA LYS A 24 -52.65 29.31 -34.46
C LYS A 24 -52.19 30.55 -35.23
N VAL A 25 -50.97 30.98 -34.98
CA VAL A 25 -50.31 32.10 -35.69
C VAL A 25 -49.31 31.53 -36.67
N ARG A 26 -49.54 31.74 -37.97
CA ARG A 26 -48.62 31.30 -39.07
C ARG A 26 -47.51 32.32 -39.31
N GLY A 27 -46.78 32.65 -38.31
CA GLY A 27 -45.71 33.67 -38.36
C GLY A 27 -45.31 34.05 -36.97
N THR A 28 -44.76 35.29 -36.83
CA THR A 28 -44.40 35.86 -35.52
C THR A 28 -45.64 36.43 -34.83
N ALA A 29 -45.76 36.10 -33.55
CA ALA A 29 -46.75 36.76 -32.66
C ALA A 29 -46.02 37.76 -31.78
N ARG A 30 -46.49 39.04 -31.80
CA ARG A 30 -45.92 40.09 -30.97
C ARG A 30 -47.02 40.78 -30.14
N MET A 31 -46.84 40.78 -28.84
CA MET A 31 -47.66 41.49 -27.85
C MET A 31 -46.99 42.83 -27.59
N ALA A 32 -47.54 43.95 -28.09
CA ALA A 32 -46.97 45.27 -27.88
C ALA A 32 -47.01 45.72 -26.41
N PRO A 33 -46.24 46.73 -26.01
CA PRO A 33 -46.34 47.30 -24.68
C PRO A 33 -47.78 47.72 -24.36
N GLY A 34 -48.25 47.45 -23.14
CA GLY A 34 -49.62 47.70 -22.71
C GLY A 34 -50.66 46.70 -23.20
N THR A 35 -50.27 45.67 -23.92
CA THR A 35 -51.13 44.53 -24.30
C THR A 35 -51.23 43.53 -23.14
N GLU A 36 -52.41 42.96 -22.92
CA GLU A 36 -52.65 41.85 -22.04
C GLU A 36 -53.01 40.59 -22.86
N PHE A 37 -52.32 39.50 -22.63
CA PHE A 37 -52.61 38.22 -23.24
C PHE A 37 -52.79 37.15 -22.15
N GLU A 38 -54.06 36.80 -21.94
CA GLU A 38 -54.41 35.68 -21.06
C GLU A 38 -54.60 34.40 -21.88
N ASN A 39 -53.74 33.43 -21.67
CA ASN A 39 -53.79 32.14 -22.36
C ASN A 39 -54.26 31.03 -21.39
N GLN A 40 -55.46 30.55 -21.59
CA GLN A 40 -56.00 29.37 -20.88
C GLN A 40 -56.16 28.15 -21.82
N GLY A 41 -55.92 28.32 -23.14
CA GLY A 41 -56.02 27.31 -24.17
C GLY A 41 -54.64 26.92 -24.72
N ILE A 42 -54.58 26.64 -26.05
CA ILE A 42 -53.37 26.31 -26.76
C ILE A 42 -53.05 27.41 -27.78
N SER A 43 -51.93 28.08 -27.59
CA SER A 43 -51.43 29.10 -28.51
C SER A 43 -50.23 28.56 -29.25
N THR A 44 -50.32 28.32 -30.57
CA THR A 44 -49.28 27.83 -31.43
C THR A 44 -48.76 28.95 -32.34
N VAL A 45 -47.48 29.27 -32.25
CA VAL A 45 -46.79 30.29 -33.04
C VAL A 45 -45.74 29.60 -33.87
N ASP A 46 -45.90 29.58 -35.21
CA ASP A 46 -45.02 28.87 -36.12
C ASP A 46 -43.63 29.49 -36.23
N SER A 47 -43.47 30.79 -35.79
CA SER A 47 -42.20 31.51 -35.75
C SER A 47 -41.89 32.03 -34.34
N THR A 48 -41.48 33.29 -34.17
CA THR A 48 -41.08 33.88 -32.88
C THR A 48 -42.30 34.35 -32.08
N PHE A 49 -42.33 34.04 -30.79
CA PHE A 49 -43.22 34.64 -29.83
C PHE A 49 -42.50 35.82 -29.15
N ILE A 50 -43.03 37.05 -29.29
CA ILE A 50 -42.44 38.25 -28.72
C ILE A 50 -43.42 38.86 -27.74
N ASN A 51 -43.03 38.92 -26.48
CA ASN A 51 -43.82 39.57 -25.41
C ASN A 51 -43.19 40.91 -24.99
N ASP A 52 -43.72 42.00 -25.42
CA ASP A 52 -43.41 43.34 -24.90
C ASP A 52 -44.47 43.85 -23.92
N GLY A 53 -45.57 43.11 -23.72
CA GLY A 53 -46.71 43.41 -22.84
C GLY A 53 -46.76 42.59 -21.59
N TRP A 54 -48.00 42.18 -21.21
CA TRP A 54 -48.24 41.26 -20.09
C TRP A 54 -48.90 39.98 -20.61
N CYS A 55 -48.17 38.86 -20.47
CA CYS A 55 -48.67 37.54 -20.81
C CYS A 55 -48.84 36.70 -19.55
N HIS A 56 -50.00 36.05 -19.38
CA HIS A 56 -50.32 35.19 -18.23
C HIS A 56 -51.26 34.05 -18.62
N GLY A 57 -51.62 33.21 -17.64
CA GLY A 57 -52.54 32.10 -17.80
C GLY A 57 -51.89 30.73 -17.75
N SER A 58 -52.74 29.70 -17.65
CA SER A 58 -52.33 28.31 -17.42
C SER A 58 -52.32 27.45 -18.70
N GLY A 59 -52.45 28.08 -19.88
CA GLY A 59 -52.50 27.40 -21.16
C GLY A 59 -51.12 26.94 -21.69
N VAL A 60 -51.14 26.44 -22.92
CA VAL A 60 -49.96 25.97 -23.61
C VAL A 60 -49.47 27.00 -24.63
N TYR A 61 -48.18 27.33 -24.60
CA TYR A 61 -47.51 28.14 -25.60
C TYR A 61 -46.59 27.25 -26.43
N ARG A 62 -46.92 27.01 -27.70
CA ARG A 62 -46.11 26.25 -28.66
C ARG A 62 -45.39 27.20 -29.59
N VAL A 63 -44.06 27.24 -29.54
CA VAL A 63 -43.26 28.21 -30.27
C VAL A 63 -42.29 27.48 -31.23
N GLY A 64 -42.40 27.88 -32.53
CA GLY A 64 -41.65 27.22 -33.60
C GLY A 64 -40.24 27.80 -33.84
N LEU A 65 -39.96 29.07 -33.45
CA LEU A 65 -38.65 29.68 -33.65
C LEU A 65 -38.05 30.19 -32.33
N HIS A 66 -38.33 31.44 -31.94
CA HIS A 66 -37.71 32.00 -30.73
C HIS A 66 -38.76 32.38 -29.69
N TRP A 67 -38.38 32.27 -28.41
CA TRP A 67 -39.04 32.84 -27.30
C TRP A 67 -38.39 34.18 -26.92
N GLU A 68 -39.06 35.30 -27.04
CA GLU A 68 -38.53 36.60 -26.70
C GLU A 68 -39.46 37.29 -25.68
N ASN A 69 -38.91 37.61 -24.51
CA ASN A 69 -39.67 38.25 -23.45
C ASN A 69 -39.01 39.56 -23.05
N ASN A 70 -39.63 40.66 -23.40
CA ASN A 70 -39.21 42.01 -23.03
C ASN A 70 -40.16 42.64 -22.00
N GLY A 71 -41.36 42.05 -21.85
CA GLY A 71 -42.41 42.48 -20.94
C GLY A 71 -42.52 41.61 -19.69
N VAL A 72 -43.73 41.42 -19.21
CA VAL A 72 -44.04 40.59 -18.06
C VAL A 72 -44.63 39.25 -18.53
N PHE A 73 -44.00 38.16 -18.17
CA PHE A 73 -44.51 36.82 -18.36
C PHE A 73 -44.79 36.17 -16.99
N GLN A 74 -46.08 36.07 -16.67
CA GLN A 74 -46.57 35.39 -15.46
C GLN A 74 -47.00 33.98 -15.86
N SER A 75 -46.19 32.98 -15.53
CA SER A 75 -46.37 31.63 -16.05
C SER A 75 -47.53 30.82 -15.49
N ASP A 76 -48.17 31.26 -14.40
CA ASP A 76 -49.16 30.53 -13.65
C ASP A 76 -48.83 29.01 -13.59
N THR A 77 -49.65 28.13 -14.22
CA THR A 77 -49.35 26.70 -14.39
C THR A 77 -49.13 26.31 -15.86
N SER A 78 -48.72 27.26 -16.70
CA SER A 78 -48.60 27.10 -18.15
C SER A 78 -47.46 26.14 -18.57
N LEU A 79 -47.60 25.63 -19.80
CA LEU A 79 -46.55 24.89 -20.50
C LEU A 79 -46.02 25.74 -21.66
N ALA A 80 -44.72 25.99 -21.69
CA ALA A 80 -44.04 26.51 -22.86
C ALA A 80 -43.34 25.35 -23.59
N GLU A 81 -43.73 25.07 -24.83
CA GLU A 81 -43.16 24.04 -25.69
C GLU A 81 -42.36 24.70 -26.83
N LEU A 82 -41.03 24.43 -26.88
CA LEU A 82 -40.14 24.87 -27.96
C LEU A 82 -39.93 23.71 -28.93
N TRP A 83 -40.73 23.73 -30.02
CA TRP A 83 -40.82 22.56 -30.92
C TRP A 83 -40.04 22.71 -32.24
N GLY A 84 -39.46 23.86 -32.52
CA GLY A 84 -38.69 24.11 -33.74
C GLY A 84 -37.28 23.47 -33.77
N ALA A 85 -36.47 23.96 -34.71
CA ALA A 85 -35.06 23.50 -34.83
C ALA A 85 -34.17 24.25 -33.80
N ASN A 86 -33.21 25.06 -34.23
CA ASN A 86 -32.43 25.91 -33.33
C ASN A 86 -33.27 27.05 -32.83
N GLN A 87 -33.36 27.21 -31.52
CA GLN A 87 -34.23 28.22 -30.89
C GLN A 87 -33.48 28.98 -29.81
N TYR A 88 -33.82 30.27 -29.67
CA TYR A 88 -33.31 31.13 -28.59
C TYR A 88 -34.43 31.46 -27.59
N ILE A 89 -34.04 31.44 -26.31
CA ILE A 89 -34.79 32.07 -25.21
C ILE A 89 -34.06 33.36 -24.90
N ARG A 90 -34.71 34.53 -25.22
CA ARG A 90 -34.06 35.80 -25.15
C ARG A 90 -35.01 36.91 -24.72
N GLY A 91 -34.53 38.16 -24.69
CA GLY A 91 -35.30 39.37 -24.39
C GLY A 91 -34.65 40.17 -23.26
N ASP A 92 -35.28 41.30 -22.90
CA ASP A 92 -34.77 42.20 -21.87
C ASP A 92 -35.31 41.84 -20.47
N SER A 93 -36.33 40.98 -20.41
CA SER A 93 -36.95 40.54 -19.15
C SER A 93 -36.77 39.06 -18.91
N VAL A 94 -36.37 38.72 -17.69
CA VAL A 94 -36.20 37.34 -17.25
C VAL A 94 -37.51 36.53 -17.39
N THR A 95 -37.42 35.41 -18.11
CA THR A 95 -38.55 34.49 -18.24
C THR A 95 -38.56 33.46 -17.09
N ARG A 96 -39.71 33.33 -16.42
CA ARG A 96 -39.97 32.31 -15.40
C ARG A 96 -41.08 31.40 -15.89
N PHE A 97 -40.67 30.30 -16.55
CA PHE A 97 -41.61 29.25 -17.00
C PHE A 97 -42.19 28.48 -15.79
N TRP A 98 -43.43 28.02 -15.88
CA TRP A 98 -43.90 26.98 -14.98
C TRP A 98 -43.38 25.62 -15.43
N ASN A 99 -43.76 25.18 -16.64
CA ASN A 99 -43.15 24.04 -17.30
C ASN A 99 -42.49 24.49 -18.60
N LEU A 100 -41.30 23.96 -18.89
CA LEU A 100 -40.61 24.17 -20.15
C LEU A 100 -40.32 22.81 -20.78
N ASP A 101 -40.80 22.61 -22.00
CA ASP A 101 -40.64 21.37 -22.79
C ASP A 101 -39.85 21.67 -24.06
N LEU A 102 -38.71 20.99 -24.24
CA LEU A 102 -37.84 21.14 -25.40
C LEU A 102 -38.06 19.98 -26.35
N THR A 103 -38.78 20.24 -27.43
CA THR A 103 -39.09 19.24 -28.49
C THR A 103 -38.51 19.64 -29.83
N GLY A 104 -38.99 19.02 -30.94
CA GLY A 104 -38.47 19.31 -32.27
C GLY A 104 -37.04 18.83 -32.51
N THR A 105 -36.21 19.71 -33.07
CA THR A 105 -34.81 19.38 -33.42
C THR A 105 -33.85 20.50 -32.95
N GLY A 106 -32.53 20.30 -33.17
CA GLY A 106 -31.51 21.33 -32.92
C GLY A 106 -31.32 21.70 -31.45
N VAL A 107 -30.59 22.78 -31.22
CA VAL A 107 -30.19 23.28 -29.90
C VAL A 107 -31.13 24.39 -29.46
N LYS A 108 -31.48 24.39 -28.17
CA LYS A 108 -32.21 25.49 -27.53
C LYS A 108 -31.26 26.31 -26.69
N THR A 109 -31.04 27.58 -27.07
CA THR A 109 -29.98 28.41 -26.50
C THR A 109 -30.53 29.55 -25.66
N LEU A 110 -29.99 29.74 -24.45
CA LEU A 110 -30.32 30.91 -23.62
C LEU A 110 -29.47 32.10 -24.07
N GLN A 111 -30.13 33.26 -24.17
CA GLN A 111 -29.52 34.58 -24.28
C GLN A 111 -29.86 35.49 -23.10
N ILE A 112 -30.50 34.94 -22.09
CA ILE A 112 -30.81 35.55 -20.82
C ILE A 112 -30.99 34.50 -19.74
N ASN A 113 -30.70 34.81 -18.48
CA ASN A 113 -30.99 33.94 -17.36
C ASN A 113 -32.50 33.58 -17.31
N SER A 114 -32.79 32.31 -17.18
CA SER A 114 -34.16 31.81 -17.22
C SER A 114 -34.43 30.84 -16.08
N PHE A 115 -35.70 30.74 -15.69
CA PHE A 115 -36.15 29.92 -14.56
C PHE A 115 -37.28 28.99 -14.98
N VAL A 116 -37.29 27.78 -14.38
CA VAL A 116 -38.41 26.86 -14.44
C VAL A 116 -38.90 26.58 -13.04
N LYS A 117 -40.19 26.89 -12.77
CA LYS A 117 -40.78 26.75 -11.44
C LYS A 117 -41.14 25.29 -11.10
N HIS A 118 -41.44 24.45 -12.11
CA HIS A 118 -41.90 23.08 -11.90
C HIS A 118 -41.10 22.06 -12.71
N PHE A 119 -41.43 21.76 -13.99
CA PHE A 119 -40.71 20.78 -14.78
C PHE A 119 -39.94 21.39 -15.95
N LEU A 120 -38.65 21.00 -16.06
CA LEU A 120 -37.82 21.16 -17.24
C LEU A 120 -37.74 19.81 -17.96
N ARG A 121 -38.31 19.68 -19.16
CA ARG A 121 -38.22 18.50 -20.00
C ARG A 121 -37.25 18.76 -21.12
N LEU A 122 -36.08 18.14 -21.03
CA LEU A 122 -35.03 18.20 -22.06
C LEU A 122 -35.32 17.24 -23.21
N ASN A 123 -36.05 16.16 -22.95
CA ASN A 123 -36.27 15.05 -23.86
C ASN A 123 -34.91 14.54 -24.43
N ASP A 124 -34.66 14.68 -25.73
CA ASP A 124 -33.42 14.38 -26.42
C ASP A 124 -32.68 15.64 -26.90
N ARG A 125 -33.02 16.83 -26.34
CA ARG A 125 -32.49 18.13 -26.78
C ARG A 125 -31.36 18.62 -25.90
N GLU A 126 -30.41 19.32 -26.53
CA GLU A 126 -29.45 20.16 -25.85
C GLU A 126 -30.07 21.49 -25.47
N LEU A 127 -29.96 21.89 -24.19
CA LEU A 127 -30.17 23.25 -23.73
C LEU A 127 -28.81 23.90 -23.52
N ALA A 128 -28.41 24.74 -24.44
CA ALA A 128 -27.19 25.54 -24.30
C ALA A 128 -27.49 26.79 -23.48
N THR A 129 -26.86 26.88 -22.31
CA THR A 129 -27.01 28.06 -21.47
C THR A 129 -26.00 29.15 -21.82
N ASP A 130 -24.95 28.84 -22.59
CA ASP A 130 -23.83 29.73 -22.90
C ASP A 130 -23.29 30.34 -21.59
N VAL A 131 -23.22 31.66 -21.49
CA VAL A 131 -22.79 32.40 -20.29
C VAL A 131 -23.91 32.64 -19.28
N TYR A 132 -25.16 32.29 -19.64
CA TYR A 132 -26.35 32.46 -18.81
C TYR A 132 -26.63 31.21 -17.96
N SER A 133 -27.72 31.24 -17.23
CA SER A 133 -28.10 30.14 -16.35
C SER A 133 -29.57 29.75 -16.50
N MET A 134 -29.80 28.43 -16.47
CA MET A 134 -31.14 27.87 -16.26
C MET A 134 -31.29 27.46 -14.81
N SER A 135 -32.31 27.95 -14.12
CA SER A 135 -32.59 27.60 -12.71
C SER A 135 -33.91 26.82 -12.59
N VAL A 136 -33.83 25.60 -12.06
CA VAL A 136 -34.99 24.76 -11.77
C VAL A 136 -35.32 24.90 -10.27
N LEU A 137 -36.46 25.49 -9.97
CA LEU A 137 -36.85 25.90 -8.62
C LEU A 137 -37.62 24.81 -7.85
N HIS A 138 -38.17 23.82 -8.55
CA HIS A 138 -38.88 22.71 -7.92
C HIS A 138 -37.87 21.71 -7.36
N ALA A 139 -38.02 21.40 -6.08
CA ALA A 139 -37.09 20.54 -5.35
C ALA A 139 -37.32 19.03 -5.59
N ASP A 140 -38.28 18.64 -6.41
CA ASP A 140 -38.50 17.23 -6.75
C ASP A 140 -37.34 16.68 -7.61
N THR A 141 -36.94 15.44 -7.37
CA THR A 141 -35.90 14.75 -8.18
C THR A 141 -36.30 14.64 -9.63
N ALA A 142 -37.60 14.48 -9.93
CA ALA A 142 -38.18 14.43 -11.27
C ALA A 142 -38.37 15.80 -11.93
N ALA A 143 -38.02 16.90 -11.28
CA ALA A 143 -38.18 18.25 -11.86
C ALA A 143 -37.40 18.46 -13.16
N ILE A 144 -36.35 17.67 -13.42
CA ILE A 144 -35.67 17.59 -14.69
C ILE A 144 -35.92 16.22 -15.31
N GLN A 145 -36.55 16.21 -16.49
CA GLN A 145 -36.90 15.02 -17.24
C GLN A 145 -36.13 14.99 -18.58
N ARG A 146 -35.59 13.83 -18.94
CA ARG A 146 -34.82 13.66 -20.16
C ARG A 146 -34.86 12.21 -20.66
N THR A 147 -34.61 12.03 -21.95
CA THR A 147 -34.17 10.76 -22.53
C THR A 147 -32.63 10.79 -22.71
N THR A 148 -32.15 11.49 -23.72
CA THR A 148 -30.71 11.70 -23.99
C THR A 148 -30.29 13.17 -23.88
N GLY A 149 -31.24 14.11 -23.75
CA GLY A 149 -30.96 15.54 -23.69
C GLY A 149 -30.10 15.95 -22.48
N PHE A 150 -29.40 17.04 -22.60
CA PHE A 150 -28.49 17.55 -21.59
C PHE A 150 -28.43 19.09 -21.60
N VAL A 151 -27.78 19.65 -20.58
CA VAL A 151 -27.50 21.08 -20.49
C VAL A 151 -26.01 21.31 -20.73
N SER A 152 -25.70 22.14 -21.73
CA SER A 152 -24.36 22.64 -21.98
C SER A 152 -24.22 24.08 -21.49
N SER A 153 -23.00 24.46 -21.10
CA SER A 153 -22.74 25.80 -20.55
C SER A 153 -21.31 26.25 -20.89
N LEU A 154 -21.14 27.53 -21.10
CA LEU A 154 -19.83 28.16 -21.31
C LEU A 154 -19.54 29.13 -20.15
N ASP A 155 -18.29 29.38 -19.86
CA ASP A 155 -17.79 30.38 -18.92
C ASP A 155 -18.56 30.39 -17.57
N THR A 156 -19.40 31.40 -17.34
CA THR A 156 -20.16 31.58 -16.10
C THR A 156 -21.49 30.82 -16.08
N GLY A 157 -21.94 30.36 -17.24
CA GLY A 157 -23.23 29.66 -17.37
C GLY A 157 -23.32 28.38 -16.54
N LYS A 158 -24.53 28.08 -16.05
CA LYS A 158 -24.78 26.90 -15.22
C LYS A 158 -26.24 26.44 -15.27
N LEU A 159 -26.42 25.15 -15.02
CA LEU A 159 -27.71 24.60 -14.59
C LEU A 159 -27.77 24.68 -13.08
N TYR A 160 -28.69 25.51 -12.56
CA TYR A 160 -29.01 25.57 -11.13
C TYR A 160 -30.25 24.74 -10.80
N ARG A 161 -30.23 24.16 -9.62
CA ARG A 161 -31.32 23.33 -9.12
C ARG A 161 -31.50 23.50 -7.62
N VAL A 162 -32.75 23.60 -7.18
CA VAL A 162 -33.13 23.54 -5.75
C VAL A 162 -33.21 22.09 -5.31
N MET A 163 -32.71 21.82 -4.11
CA MET A 163 -32.69 20.50 -3.47
C MET A 163 -33.13 20.65 -2.02
N ASP A 164 -34.11 19.86 -1.57
CA ASP A 164 -34.74 20.02 -0.23
C ASP A 164 -34.77 18.71 0.58
N ALA A 165 -34.33 17.61 0.01
CA ALA A 165 -34.30 16.29 0.66
C ALA A 165 -32.95 15.60 0.52
N PRO A 166 -32.59 14.65 1.42
CA PRO A 166 -31.36 13.89 1.34
C PRO A 166 -31.46 12.72 0.32
N VAL A 167 -31.76 13.05 -0.93
CA VAL A 167 -31.88 12.16 -2.07
C VAL A 167 -30.95 12.62 -3.21
N ASP A 168 -30.70 11.74 -4.19
CA ASP A 168 -29.84 12.06 -5.33
C ASP A 168 -30.55 12.96 -6.35
N TYR A 169 -29.96 14.09 -6.65
CA TYR A 169 -30.40 15.06 -7.64
C TYR A 169 -29.48 15.04 -8.87
N LEU A 170 -30.03 14.71 -10.01
CA LEU A 170 -29.32 14.67 -11.29
C LEU A 170 -29.11 16.09 -11.84
N PHE A 171 -27.88 16.40 -12.21
CA PHE A 171 -27.51 17.52 -13.08
C PHE A 171 -27.04 16.94 -14.41
N PRO A 172 -27.88 16.90 -15.43
CA PRO A 172 -27.56 16.28 -16.71
C PRO A 172 -26.69 17.19 -17.57
N THR A 173 -25.45 17.38 -17.17
CA THR A 173 -24.48 18.23 -17.86
C THR A 173 -23.78 17.49 -18.98
N GLY A 174 -23.58 18.19 -20.10
CA GLY A 174 -22.92 17.67 -21.29
C GLY A 174 -22.41 18.81 -22.17
N SER A 175 -21.81 18.48 -23.30
CA SER A 175 -21.40 19.42 -24.34
C SER A 175 -21.36 18.74 -25.69
N ALA A 176 -21.87 19.39 -26.72
CA ALA A 176 -21.69 18.98 -28.11
C ALA A 176 -20.52 19.68 -28.80
N LEU A 177 -19.87 20.64 -28.15
CA LEU A 177 -18.73 21.37 -28.70
C LEU A 177 -17.44 20.53 -28.60
N GLY A 178 -16.66 20.49 -29.66
CA GLY A 178 -15.45 19.67 -29.75
C GLY A 178 -15.79 18.18 -29.74
N THR A 179 -15.16 17.40 -28.87
CA THR A 179 -15.56 16.01 -28.62
C THR A 179 -16.84 15.99 -27.80
N PRO A 180 -17.97 15.47 -28.32
CA PRO A 180 -19.21 15.43 -27.55
C PRO A 180 -19.08 14.59 -26.28
N ARG A 181 -19.48 15.17 -25.15
CA ARG A 181 -19.43 14.51 -23.84
C ARG A 181 -20.73 14.69 -23.08
N TYR A 182 -21.17 13.64 -22.44
CA TYR A 182 -22.20 13.67 -21.40
C TYR A 182 -21.59 13.17 -20.10
N ARG A 183 -21.33 14.10 -19.18
CA ARG A 183 -20.69 13.83 -17.88
C ARG A 183 -21.54 14.43 -16.76
N PRO A 184 -22.63 13.73 -16.39
CA PRO A 184 -23.55 14.24 -15.40
C PRO A 184 -22.93 14.26 -14.00
N VAL A 185 -23.53 15.08 -13.16
CA VAL A 185 -23.20 15.15 -11.74
C VAL A 185 -24.45 14.81 -10.94
N TRP A 186 -24.27 14.00 -9.91
CA TRP A 186 -25.31 13.78 -8.91
C TRP A 186 -24.88 14.41 -7.59
N LEU A 187 -25.77 15.21 -7.04
CA LEU A 187 -25.59 15.86 -5.73
C LEU A 187 -26.66 15.35 -4.78
N ARG A 188 -26.24 15.04 -3.54
CA ARG A 188 -27.18 14.65 -2.48
C ARG A 188 -26.86 15.43 -1.22
N PRO A 189 -27.76 16.31 -0.76
CA PRO A 189 -27.61 16.96 0.54
C PRO A 189 -27.54 15.93 1.67
N ALA A 190 -26.76 16.20 2.71
CA ALA A 190 -26.71 15.35 3.89
C ALA A 190 -28.03 15.38 4.70
N THR A 191 -28.69 16.54 4.67
CA THR A 191 -29.98 16.75 5.34
C THR A 191 -30.91 17.56 4.42
N GLY A 192 -32.23 17.57 4.71
CA GLY A 192 -33.15 18.50 4.10
C GLY A 192 -32.91 19.95 4.57
N GLY A 193 -33.54 20.94 3.90
CA GLY A 193 -33.47 22.32 4.34
C GLY A 193 -33.08 23.35 3.27
N GLY A 194 -33.58 23.20 2.05
CA GLY A 194 -33.53 24.25 1.02
C GLY A 194 -32.14 24.64 0.56
N MET A 195 -31.50 23.79 -0.21
CA MET A 195 -30.20 24.05 -0.86
C MET A 195 -30.39 24.38 -2.34
N ALA A 196 -29.58 25.28 -2.88
CA ALA A 196 -29.48 25.51 -4.32
C ALA A 196 -28.04 25.35 -4.80
N MET A 197 -27.87 24.50 -5.79
CA MET A 197 -26.54 24.22 -6.41
C MET A 197 -26.60 24.45 -7.91
N GLY A 198 -25.46 24.91 -8.47
CA GLY A 198 -25.26 25.09 -9.89
C GLY A 198 -24.11 24.22 -10.38
N VAL A 199 -24.28 23.60 -11.55
CA VAL A 199 -23.27 22.74 -12.17
C VAL A 199 -23.04 23.15 -13.62
N ARG A 200 -21.76 23.19 -14.00
CA ARG A 200 -21.27 23.29 -15.38
C ARG A 200 -20.29 22.16 -15.66
N LEU A 201 -20.42 21.48 -16.78
CA LEU A 201 -19.34 20.74 -17.40
C LEU A 201 -18.51 21.70 -18.26
N ALA A 202 -17.25 21.86 -17.94
CA ALA A 202 -16.27 22.51 -18.80
C ALA A 202 -15.60 21.46 -19.69
N ASN A 203 -15.97 21.39 -20.95
CA ASN A 203 -15.45 20.42 -21.93
C ASN A 203 -14.17 20.95 -22.60
N VAL A 204 -13.20 21.30 -21.78
CA VAL A 204 -11.88 21.83 -22.15
C VAL A 204 -10.87 21.40 -21.10
N ASP A 205 -9.59 21.40 -21.46
CA ASP A 205 -8.50 21.28 -20.49
C ASP A 205 -8.61 22.38 -19.42
N ALA A 206 -8.54 21.97 -18.15
CA ALA A 206 -8.65 22.90 -17.02
C ALA A 206 -7.56 24.00 -17.08
N SER A 207 -6.38 23.67 -17.60
CA SER A 207 -5.29 24.66 -17.79
C SER A 207 -5.65 25.77 -18.77
N ALA A 208 -6.55 25.52 -19.73
CA ALA A 208 -7.02 26.53 -20.67
C ALA A 208 -7.91 27.60 -20.02
N GLU A 209 -8.52 27.30 -18.87
CA GLU A 209 -9.30 28.24 -18.08
C GLU A 209 -8.56 28.73 -16.81
N GLY A 210 -7.22 28.53 -16.75
CA GLY A 210 -6.36 29.04 -15.67
C GLY A 210 -6.15 28.10 -14.50
N TYR A 211 -6.59 26.85 -14.58
CA TYR A 211 -6.44 25.82 -13.54
C TYR A 211 -5.38 24.81 -13.97
N ASP A 212 -4.10 25.13 -13.79
CA ASP A 212 -2.98 24.32 -14.26
C ASP A 212 -3.04 22.88 -13.71
N ARG A 213 -3.24 21.91 -14.61
CA ARG A 213 -3.38 20.51 -14.28
C ARG A 213 -2.10 19.87 -13.74
N THR A 214 -0.94 20.51 -13.91
CA THR A 214 0.34 20.01 -13.40
C THR A 214 0.58 20.38 -11.94
N GLN A 215 -0.13 21.39 -11.45
CA GLN A 215 -0.06 21.81 -10.05
C GLN A 215 -0.99 20.92 -9.20
N VAL A 216 -0.43 19.85 -8.66
CA VAL A 216 -1.17 18.85 -7.88
C VAL A 216 -0.50 18.60 -6.54
N ASP A 217 -1.25 18.18 -5.55
CA ASP A 217 -0.66 17.70 -4.29
C ASP A 217 0.01 16.32 -4.46
N SER A 218 0.70 15.87 -3.41
CA SER A 218 1.49 14.64 -3.44
C SER A 218 0.64 13.37 -3.62
N PHE A 219 -0.65 13.43 -3.34
CA PHE A 219 -1.58 12.30 -3.44
C PHE A 219 -2.24 12.18 -4.82
N VAL A 220 -2.13 13.20 -5.65
CA VAL A 220 -2.62 13.17 -7.03
C VAL A 220 -1.50 12.70 -7.95
N CYS A 221 -1.78 11.70 -8.76
CA CYS A 221 -0.85 11.16 -9.75
C CYS A 221 -1.11 11.73 -11.14
N GLN A 222 -2.38 11.82 -11.52
CA GLN A 222 -2.82 12.31 -12.82
C GLN A 222 -4.19 12.99 -12.67
N THR A 223 -4.44 14.00 -13.48
CA THR A 223 -5.73 14.71 -13.61
C THR A 223 -6.35 14.46 -14.96
N GLU A 224 -7.70 14.49 -15.05
CA GLU A 224 -8.44 14.39 -16.32
C GLU A 224 -8.00 15.51 -17.29
N PRO A 225 -7.58 15.17 -18.52
CA PRO A 225 -7.01 16.17 -19.43
C PRO A 225 -8.04 17.00 -20.20
N ASP A 226 -9.25 16.48 -20.38
CA ASP A 226 -10.16 16.98 -21.41
C ASP A 226 -11.37 17.73 -20.88
N PHE A 227 -11.70 17.54 -19.61
CA PHE A 227 -12.84 18.21 -18.99
C PHE A 227 -12.70 18.31 -17.47
N TYR A 228 -13.51 19.18 -16.88
CA TYR A 228 -13.66 19.34 -15.45
C TYR A 228 -15.04 19.91 -15.12
N HIS A 229 -15.42 19.98 -13.84
CA HIS A 229 -16.72 20.50 -13.42
C HIS A 229 -16.57 21.72 -12.55
N ARG A 230 -17.40 22.74 -12.82
CA ARG A 230 -17.58 23.90 -11.93
C ARG A 230 -18.88 23.73 -11.18
N ILE A 231 -18.80 23.47 -9.88
CA ILE A 231 -19.93 23.23 -9.02
C ILE A 231 -20.00 24.33 -7.98
N ARG A 232 -21.11 25.07 -7.99
CA ARG A 232 -21.30 26.24 -7.15
C ARG A 232 -22.48 26.09 -6.22
N ARG A 233 -22.30 26.42 -4.94
CA ARG A 233 -23.39 26.58 -3.98
C ARG A 233 -23.95 27.98 -4.05
N LEU A 234 -25.26 28.10 -4.29
CA LEU A 234 -25.97 29.38 -4.28
C LEU A 234 -26.66 29.62 -2.95
N GLN A 235 -27.20 28.58 -2.32
CA GLN A 235 -27.93 28.63 -1.05
C GLN A 235 -27.71 27.34 -0.26
N GLY A 236 -27.83 27.43 1.08
CA GLY A 236 -27.69 26.32 2.02
C GLY A 236 -26.22 26.14 2.46
N SER A 237 -26.01 25.42 3.58
CA SER A 237 -24.71 25.18 4.19
C SER A 237 -24.41 23.71 4.44
N GLN A 238 -25.37 22.82 4.16
CA GLN A 238 -25.24 21.38 4.41
C GLN A 238 -24.13 20.78 3.59
N ASP A 239 -23.49 19.74 4.12
CA ASP A 239 -22.57 18.90 3.35
C ASP A 239 -23.32 18.17 2.23
N VAL A 240 -22.62 17.90 1.15
CA VAL A 240 -23.17 17.29 -0.05
C VAL A 240 -22.32 16.09 -0.46
N ARG A 241 -22.96 14.96 -0.73
CA ARG A 241 -22.35 13.89 -1.48
C ARG A 241 -22.26 14.31 -2.94
N LEU A 242 -21.05 14.37 -3.46
CA LEU A 242 -20.74 14.69 -4.86
C LEU A 242 -20.38 13.41 -5.60
N ARG A 243 -21.07 13.12 -6.70
CA ARG A 243 -20.73 12.03 -7.62
C ARG A 243 -20.60 12.58 -9.04
N ILE A 244 -19.44 12.39 -9.64
CA ILE A 244 -19.13 12.78 -11.01
C ILE A 244 -19.05 11.52 -11.86
N PHE A 245 -19.84 11.48 -12.92
CA PHE A 245 -19.85 10.39 -13.88
C PHE A 245 -18.92 10.67 -15.05
N TYR A 246 -18.36 9.61 -15.60
CA TYR A 246 -17.48 9.65 -16.77
C TYR A 246 -17.66 8.42 -17.64
N ASP A 247 -17.06 8.41 -18.80
CA ASP A 247 -17.06 7.26 -19.72
C ASP A 247 -15.74 6.51 -19.60
N LEU A 248 -15.79 5.28 -19.06
CA LEU A 248 -14.60 4.49 -18.80
C LEU A 248 -13.80 4.20 -20.09
N GLY A 249 -14.47 4.04 -21.22
CA GLY A 249 -13.83 3.76 -22.50
C GLY A 249 -13.19 4.98 -23.15
N ALA A 250 -13.83 6.15 -23.01
CA ALA A 250 -13.36 7.40 -23.62
C ALA A 250 -12.42 8.20 -22.73
N ASP A 251 -12.69 8.25 -21.42
CA ASP A 251 -11.95 9.10 -20.48
C ASP A 251 -10.89 8.30 -19.68
N GLY A 252 -10.95 6.97 -19.68
CA GLY A 252 -10.06 6.10 -18.91
C GLY A 252 -10.50 5.90 -17.46
N PRO A 253 -9.74 5.14 -16.67
CA PRO A 253 -10.09 4.81 -15.29
C PRO A 253 -9.67 5.93 -14.33
N TRP A 254 -10.65 6.47 -13.60
CA TRP A 254 -10.45 7.49 -12.57
C TRP A 254 -10.94 6.95 -11.21
N ASP A 255 -10.18 7.16 -10.14
CA ASP A 255 -10.47 6.64 -8.79
C ASP A 255 -10.50 7.74 -7.72
N GLY A 256 -10.17 8.98 -8.08
CA GLY A 256 -10.11 10.13 -7.19
C GLY A 256 -10.80 11.37 -7.73
N LEU A 257 -10.96 12.33 -6.83
CA LEU A 257 -11.40 13.69 -7.10
C LEU A 257 -10.42 14.67 -6.48
N ALA A 258 -10.12 15.75 -7.19
CA ALA A 258 -9.45 16.90 -6.62
C ALA A 258 -10.27 18.16 -6.81
N GLN A 259 -10.06 19.12 -5.93
CA GLN A 259 -10.61 20.47 -6.00
C GLN A 259 -9.47 21.46 -6.12
N TRP A 260 -9.59 22.46 -7.01
CA TRP A 260 -8.63 23.55 -7.08
C TRP A 260 -8.61 24.32 -5.77
N HIS A 261 -7.44 24.58 -5.20
CA HIS A 261 -7.32 25.12 -3.85
C HIS A 261 -6.49 26.39 -3.82
N ASN A 262 -7.05 27.47 -3.23
CA ASN A 262 -6.39 28.77 -3.02
C ASN A 262 -5.76 29.37 -4.29
N GLY A 263 -6.31 29.04 -5.47
CA GLY A 263 -5.81 29.52 -6.75
C GLY A 263 -4.48 28.92 -7.21
N ASN A 264 -3.96 27.85 -6.54
CA ASN A 264 -2.58 27.41 -6.74
C ASN A 264 -2.42 25.96 -7.19
N PHE A 265 -3.24 25.02 -6.73
CA PHE A 265 -3.06 23.60 -7.05
C PHE A 265 -4.33 22.77 -6.85
N TRP A 266 -4.36 21.59 -7.45
CA TRP A 266 -5.41 20.59 -7.27
C TRP A 266 -5.16 19.77 -6.01
N LYS A 267 -5.98 20.01 -5.00
CA LYS A 267 -5.93 19.30 -3.72
C LYS A 267 -6.76 18.02 -3.79
N ASP A 268 -6.17 16.92 -3.45
CA ASP A 268 -6.87 15.63 -3.32
C ASP A 268 -8.00 15.70 -2.29
N LEU A 269 -9.11 15.08 -2.63
CA LEU A 269 -10.30 14.99 -1.77
C LEU A 269 -10.46 13.61 -1.11
N SER A 270 -9.43 12.78 -1.09
CA SER A 270 -9.51 11.47 -0.44
C SER A 270 -10.00 11.57 1.03
N PRO A 271 -10.71 10.54 1.54
CA PRO A 271 -11.08 9.33 0.83
C PRO A 271 -12.23 9.55 -0.16
N THR A 272 -12.12 8.91 -1.31
CA THR A 272 -13.17 8.82 -2.33
C THR A 272 -13.61 7.37 -2.52
N THR A 273 -14.78 7.16 -3.12
CA THR A 273 -15.24 5.85 -3.60
C THR A 273 -15.50 5.94 -5.09
N TYR A 274 -15.36 4.85 -5.79
CA TYR A 274 -15.57 4.82 -7.24
C TYR A 274 -16.22 3.53 -7.72
N LEU A 275 -16.82 3.58 -8.90
CA LEU A 275 -17.28 2.43 -9.66
C LEU A 275 -16.70 2.51 -11.07
N GLN A 276 -16.23 1.40 -11.59
CA GLN A 276 -15.64 1.28 -12.92
C GLN A 276 -16.17 0.01 -13.59
N THR A 277 -17.32 0.12 -14.23
CA THR A 277 -17.90 -0.95 -15.03
C THR A 277 -18.13 -0.47 -16.45
N ALA A 278 -18.29 -1.39 -17.39
CA ALA A 278 -18.60 -1.04 -18.78
C ALA A 278 -19.95 -0.31 -18.93
N ALA A 279 -20.87 -0.50 -17.98
CA ALA A 279 -22.20 0.12 -18.01
C ALA A 279 -22.22 1.49 -17.32
N GLU A 280 -21.39 1.70 -16.32
CA GLU A 280 -21.40 2.90 -15.49
C GLU A 280 -20.03 3.12 -14.84
N ALA A 281 -19.53 4.35 -14.89
CA ALA A 281 -18.33 4.74 -14.20
C ALA A 281 -18.53 6.10 -13.50
N TRP A 282 -18.07 6.20 -12.26
CA TRP A 282 -18.15 7.41 -11.46
C TRP A 282 -17.13 7.43 -10.32
N VAL A 283 -16.79 8.64 -9.87
CA VAL A 283 -16.08 8.89 -8.61
C VAL A 283 -16.94 9.72 -7.69
N GLN A 284 -16.93 9.38 -6.42
CA GLN A 284 -17.78 10.00 -5.39
C GLN A 284 -16.96 10.46 -4.18
N LYS A 285 -17.25 11.68 -3.73
CA LYS A 285 -16.87 12.20 -2.41
C LYS A 285 -18.10 12.26 -1.52
N THR A 286 -18.02 11.65 -0.34
CA THR A 286 -19.03 11.77 0.70
C THR A 286 -18.73 13.00 1.56
N PHE A 287 -19.75 13.86 1.77
CA PHE A 287 -19.63 15.06 2.62
C PHE A 287 -18.60 16.09 2.15
N GLN A 288 -18.84 16.67 0.98
CA GLN A 288 -18.14 17.86 0.54
C GLN A 288 -18.86 19.11 1.08
N SER A 289 -18.11 19.96 1.77
CA SER A 289 -18.63 21.21 2.36
C SER A 289 -18.32 22.46 1.54
N SER A 290 -17.13 22.50 0.91
CA SER A 290 -16.68 23.65 0.12
C SER A 290 -16.96 23.43 -1.37
N PHE A 291 -17.65 24.40 -1.99
CA PHE A 291 -18.01 24.39 -3.42
C PHE A 291 -17.67 25.70 -4.15
N GLU A 292 -16.98 26.62 -3.51
CA GLU A 292 -16.64 27.91 -4.11
C GLU A 292 -15.22 28.37 -3.79
N PRO A 293 -14.63 29.12 -4.71
CA PRO A 293 -14.98 29.36 -6.12
C PRO A 293 -14.43 28.29 -7.08
N GLU A 294 -13.98 27.18 -6.55
CA GLU A 294 -12.98 26.32 -7.16
C GLU A 294 -13.59 25.09 -7.84
N PRO A 295 -13.09 24.74 -9.06
CA PRO A 295 -13.60 23.59 -9.81
C PRO A 295 -13.14 22.26 -9.23
N PHE A 296 -13.79 21.18 -9.73
CA PHE A 296 -13.51 19.80 -9.42
C PHE A 296 -13.02 19.06 -10.68
N ILE A 297 -12.03 18.20 -10.51
CA ILE A 297 -11.48 17.36 -11.58
C ILE A 297 -11.35 15.91 -11.13
N LEU A 298 -11.54 14.98 -12.07
CA LEU A 298 -11.25 13.57 -11.84
C LEU A 298 -9.73 13.35 -11.77
N THR A 299 -9.32 12.46 -10.89
CA THR A 299 -7.90 12.18 -10.67
C THR A 299 -7.62 10.69 -10.56
N LYS A 300 -6.35 10.33 -10.75
CA LYS A 300 -5.81 9.07 -10.25
C LYS A 300 -5.08 9.32 -8.95
N VAL A 301 -5.45 8.55 -7.94
CA VAL A 301 -4.87 8.71 -6.60
C VAL A 301 -3.54 7.96 -6.53
N ARG A 302 -2.52 8.65 -6.02
CA ARG A 302 -1.23 8.04 -5.74
C ARG A 302 -1.34 7.14 -4.51
N PRO A 303 -0.90 5.88 -4.57
CA PRO A 303 -0.83 5.04 -3.39
C PRO A 303 0.13 5.63 -2.35
N GLY A 304 -0.18 5.45 -1.08
CA GLY A 304 0.70 5.86 0.02
C GLY A 304 2.06 5.18 -0.07
N VAL A 305 3.04 5.74 0.63
CA VAL A 305 4.38 5.13 0.73
C VAL A 305 4.25 3.75 1.38
N PRO A 306 4.67 2.67 0.70
CA PRO A 306 4.57 1.33 1.27
C PRO A 306 5.51 1.17 2.47
N GLN A 307 5.05 0.46 3.49
CA GLN A 307 5.91 0.01 4.59
C GLN A 307 6.53 -1.34 4.22
N ILE A 308 7.79 -1.53 4.58
CA ILE A 308 8.48 -2.80 4.38
C ILE A 308 8.63 -3.47 5.75
N VAL A 309 8.17 -4.72 5.83
CA VAL A 309 8.33 -5.58 7.00
C VAL A 309 9.33 -6.67 6.67
N GLY A 310 10.29 -6.88 7.55
CA GLY A 310 11.33 -7.87 7.42
C GLY A 310 12.46 -7.63 8.42
N PRO A 311 13.49 -8.48 8.43
CA PRO A 311 14.62 -8.30 9.34
C PRO A 311 15.42 -7.04 8.98
N ASP A 312 15.70 -6.21 9.95
CA ASP A 312 16.48 -4.98 9.82
C ASP A 312 17.94 -5.13 10.33
N THR A 313 18.22 -6.26 10.97
CA THR A 313 19.54 -6.60 11.50
C THR A 313 19.84 -8.07 11.22
N LEU A 314 20.99 -8.36 10.63
CA LEU A 314 21.36 -9.69 10.14
C LEU A 314 22.82 -10.00 10.45
N CYS A 315 23.14 -11.29 10.55
CA CYS A 315 24.48 -11.81 10.78
C CYS A 315 25.01 -12.53 9.53
N GLY A 316 26.08 -12.02 8.95
CA GLY A 316 26.76 -12.65 7.82
C GLY A 316 25.93 -12.70 6.53
N ALA A 317 26.23 -13.62 5.65
CA ALA A 317 25.44 -13.88 4.45
C ALA A 317 24.11 -14.54 4.85
N TYR A 318 23.01 -13.87 4.61
CA TYR A 318 21.68 -14.30 5.04
C TYR A 318 20.63 -14.06 3.96
N LEU A 319 19.65 -14.94 3.88
CA LEU A 319 18.45 -14.76 3.06
C LEU A 319 17.34 -14.11 3.89
N GLY A 320 17.17 -12.80 3.77
CA GLY A 320 16.08 -12.06 4.36
C GLY A 320 14.81 -12.13 3.51
N GLN A 321 13.65 -12.31 4.15
CA GLN A 321 12.35 -12.22 3.49
C GLN A 321 11.69 -10.90 3.86
N TYR A 322 11.19 -10.17 2.86
CA TYR A 322 10.61 -8.85 3.02
C TYR A 322 9.23 -8.81 2.39
N GLN A 323 8.32 -8.06 3.02
CA GLN A 323 6.97 -7.87 2.54
C GLN A 323 6.61 -6.39 2.57
N ALA A 324 6.00 -5.90 1.50
CA ALA A 324 5.45 -4.56 1.40
C ALA A 324 4.00 -4.51 1.92
N LEU A 325 3.67 -3.48 2.66
CA LEU A 325 2.32 -3.22 3.16
C LEU A 325 1.82 -1.85 2.68
N PRO A 326 0.52 -1.71 2.32
CA PRO A 326 -0.48 -2.77 2.31
C PRO A 326 -0.23 -3.80 1.18
N ASP A 327 -0.60 -5.05 1.44
CA ASP A 327 -0.58 -6.11 0.43
C ASP A 327 -1.88 -6.08 -0.39
N SER A 328 -1.74 -6.07 -1.72
CA SER A 328 -2.88 -6.11 -2.64
C SER A 328 -2.52 -6.93 -3.87
N SER A 329 -3.32 -7.95 -4.16
CA SER A 329 -3.16 -8.81 -5.33
C SER A 329 -3.36 -8.09 -6.67
N HIS A 330 -3.91 -6.86 -6.65
CA HIS A 330 -4.16 -6.05 -7.84
C HIS A 330 -3.04 -5.03 -8.12
N TRP A 331 -2.08 -4.89 -7.22
CA TRP A 331 -0.98 -3.95 -7.36
C TRP A 331 0.27 -4.66 -7.88
N SER A 332 1.14 -3.94 -8.55
CA SER A 332 2.47 -4.42 -8.91
C SER A 332 3.53 -3.77 -8.02
N TYR A 333 4.58 -4.53 -7.70
CA TYR A 333 5.64 -4.12 -6.78
C TYR A 333 6.97 -4.17 -7.51
N ALA A 334 7.72 -3.09 -7.47
CA ALA A 334 9.07 -3.01 -8.01
C ALA A 334 10.07 -2.88 -6.87
N TRP A 335 10.81 -3.96 -6.62
CA TRP A 335 11.79 -4.05 -5.56
C TRP A 335 13.17 -3.61 -6.03
N SER A 336 13.91 -3.00 -5.13
CA SER A 336 15.33 -2.68 -5.31
C SER A 336 16.09 -2.86 -4.01
N VAL A 337 17.39 -3.13 -4.09
CA VAL A 337 18.24 -3.37 -2.92
C VAL A 337 19.59 -2.71 -3.10
N LEU A 338 20.13 -2.20 -2.01
CA LEU A 338 21.49 -1.71 -1.89
C LEU A 338 22.30 -2.66 -0.99
N ASN A 339 23.48 -3.11 -1.44
CA ASN A 339 24.38 -4.03 -0.75
C ASN A 339 23.81 -5.44 -0.51
N GLY A 340 22.94 -5.89 -1.43
CA GLY A 340 22.38 -7.24 -1.48
C GLY A 340 21.96 -7.59 -2.89
N THR A 341 21.35 -8.77 -3.06
CA THR A 341 20.79 -9.23 -4.33
C THR A 341 19.38 -9.76 -4.10
N LEU A 342 18.40 -9.29 -4.90
CA LEU A 342 17.04 -9.81 -4.87
C LEU A 342 17.03 -11.27 -5.34
N THR A 343 16.25 -12.12 -4.70
CA THR A 343 16.06 -13.53 -5.12
C THR A 343 15.27 -13.62 -6.40
N ASP A 344 14.34 -12.69 -6.62
CA ASP A 344 13.59 -12.52 -7.84
C ASP A 344 13.55 -11.02 -8.25
N PRO A 345 14.49 -10.56 -9.09
CA PRO A 345 14.50 -9.17 -9.55
C PRO A 345 13.30 -8.79 -10.40
N ALA A 346 12.60 -9.78 -10.97
CA ALA A 346 11.39 -9.57 -11.77
C ALA A 346 10.09 -9.74 -10.97
N ALA A 347 10.17 -9.99 -9.67
CA ALA A 347 8.98 -10.16 -8.83
C ALA A 347 8.13 -8.89 -8.82
N THR A 348 6.85 -9.06 -9.12
CA THR A 348 5.83 -8.01 -9.06
C THR A 348 4.86 -8.20 -7.89
N THR A 349 5.18 -9.09 -6.95
CA THR A 349 4.39 -9.41 -5.76
C THR A 349 4.82 -8.57 -4.56
N SER A 350 3.97 -8.53 -3.54
CA SER A 350 4.24 -7.81 -2.29
C SER A 350 5.39 -8.38 -1.46
N GLY A 351 5.84 -9.61 -1.75
CA GLY A 351 6.96 -10.26 -1.07
C GLY A 351 8.15 -10.47 -1.98
N ASN A 352 9.36 -10.33 -1.44
CA ASN A 352 10.61 -10.69 -2.11
C ASN A 352 11.69 -11.10 -1.10
N GLY A 353 12.61 -11.95 -1.53
CA GLY A 353 13.79 -12.30 -0.77
C GLY A 353 15.01 -11.46 -1.16
N VAL A 354 15.91 -11.26 -0.21
CA VAL A 354 17.20 -10.59 -0.45
C VAL A 354 18.32 -11.45 0.11
N VAL A 355 19.26 -11.78 -0.73
CA VAL A 355 20.55 -12.39 -0.32
C VAL A 355 21.50 -11.25 0.03
N TRP A 356 21.87 -11.16 1.29
CA TRP A 356 22.78 -10.14 1.80
C TRP A 356 24.23 -10.61 1.73
N TYR A 357 25.15 -9.70 1.46
CA TYR A 357 26.58 -10.02 1.42
C TYR A 357 27.17 -10.07 2.83
N GLY A 358 27.92 -11.14 3.14
CA GLY A 358 28.49 -11.38 4.47
C GLY A 358 29.65 -10.45 4.88
N THR A 359 30.03 -9.49 4.04
CA THR A 359 31.12 -8.53 4.32
C THR A 359 30.79 -7.49 5.38
N GLY A 360 29.51 -7.40 5.75
CA GLY A 360 29.03 -6.43 6.73
C GLY A 360 28.78 -5.03 6.16
N GLY A 361 28.01 -4.23 6.90
CA GLY A 361 27.72 -2.85 6.59
C GLY A 361 26.25 -2.52 6.39
N PRO A 362 25.93 -1.24 6.11
CA PRO A 362 24.56 -0.81 5.87
C PRO A 362 24.06 -1.27 4.51
N GLY A 363 22.83 -1.75 4.49
CA GLY A 363 22.06 -2.08 3.29
C GLY A 363 20.70 -1.38 3.32
N GLN A 364 19.97 -1.47 2.23
CA GLN A 364 18.63 -0.94 2.13
C GLN A 364 17.79 -1.80 1.19
N VAL A 365 16.58 -2.09 1.60
CA VAL A 365 15.54 -2.64 0.73
C VAL A 365 14.57 -1.51 0.41
N SER A 366 14.18 -1.38 -0.85
CA SER A 366 13.20 -0.39 -1.27
C SER A 366 12.16 -1.01 -2.19
N VAL A 367 10.95 -0.49 -2.16
CA VAL A 367 9.85 -0.94 -3.00
C VAL A 367 9.01 0.25 -3.48
N VAL A 368 8.65 0.22 -4.76
CA VAL A 368 7.65 1.11 -5.37
C VAL A 368 6.43 0.28 -5.72
N VAL A 369 5.27 0.79 -5.35
CA VAL A 369 3.98 0.14 -5.63
C VAL A 369 3.28 0.87 -6.75
N THR A 370 2.74 0.13 -7.72
CA THR A 370 1.96 0.69 -8.83
C THR A 370 0.56 0.08 -8.85
N THR A 371 -0.46 0.94 -8.84
CA THR A 371 -1.86 0.55 -8.91
C THR A 371 -2.26 0.12 -10.32
N PRO A 372 -3.39 -0.59 -10.52
CA PRO A 372 -3.92 -0.93 -11.86
C PRO A 372 -4.16 0.29 -12.75
N ASN A 373 -4.44 1.44 -12.15
CA ASN A 373 -4.63 2.71 -12.87
C ASN A 373 -3.30 3.37 -13.32
N GLY A 374 -2.16 2.71 -13.08
CA GLY A 374 -0.83 3.15 -13.52
C GLY A 374 -0.16 4.19 -12.62
N CYS A 375 -0.68 4.43 -11.42
CA CYS A 375 -0.07 5.35 -10.45
C CYS A 375 0.94 4.64 -9.55
N SER A 376 2.14 5.20 -9.45
CA SER A 376 3.20 4.67 -8.59
C SER A 376 3.36 5.49 -7.32
N SER A 377 3.61 4.80 -6.21
CA SER A 377 3.96 5.41 -4.93
C SER A 377 5.32 6.10 -4.97
N TYR A 378 5.61 6.91 -3.96
CA TYR A 378 7.00 7.17 -3.61
C TYR A 378 7.63 5.88 -3.06
N PRO A 379 8.97 5.71 -3.18
CA PRO A 379 9.63 4.54 -2.65
C PRO A 379 9.45 4.40 -1.14
N GLY A 380 8.96 3.24 -0.68
CA GLY A 380 9.13 2.80 0.69
C GLY A 380 10.51 2.21 0.87
N SER A 381 11.14 2.38 2.02
CA SER A 381 12.47 1.83 2.28
C SER A 381 12.63 1.35 3.71
N LEU A 382 13.42 0.29 3.87
CA LEU A 382 13.86 -0.26 5.14
C LEU A 382 15.39 -0.31 5.14
N ALA A 383 16.01 0.37 6.10
CA ALA A 383 17.44 0.24 6.33
C ALA A 383 17.71 -1.11 6.99
N VAL A 384 18.75 -1.81 6.52
CA VAL A 384 19.15 -3.11 7.03
C VAL A 384 20.62 -3.04 7.42
N TRP A 385 20.96 -3.52 8.59
CA TRP A 385 22.35 -3.61 9.01
C TRP A 385 22.82 -5.06 8.97
N VAL A 386 23.81 -5.35 8.14
CA VAL A 386 24.44 -6.68 8.06
C VAL A 386 25.71 -6.64 8.89
N TRP A 387 25.78 -7.48 9.92
CA TRP A 387 27.00 -7.63 10.71
C TRP A 387 27.95 -8.61 10.03
N PRO A 388 29.28 -8.38 10.10
CA PRO A 388 30.23 -9.34 9.57
C PRO A 388 30.02 -10.73 10.16
N GLN A 389 30.21 -11.75 9.35
CA GLN A 389 30.08 -13.13 9.78
C GLN A 389 31.13 -13.47 10.85
N VAL A 390 30.73 -14.20 11.87
CA VAL A 390 31.63 -14.96 12.72
C VAL A 390 31.74 -16.37 12.13
N ILE A 391 32.90 -16.96 12.17
CA ILE A 391 33.13 -18.35 11.73
C ILE A 391 33.80 -19.05 12.90
N ALA A 392 33.09 -20.01 13.51
CA ALA A 392 33.62 -20.79 14.60
C ALA A 392 34.60 -21.84 14.07
N GLY A 393 35.67 -22.02 14.77
CA GLY A 393 36.67 -23.04 14.48
C GLY A 393 37.57 -23.28 15.66
N PHE A 394 38.07 -24.48 15.79
CA PHE A 394 39.03 -24.80 16.83
C PHE A 394 39.92 -26.00 16.43
N GLN A 395 41.04 -26.12 17.10
CA GLN A 395 41.94 -27.23 17.00
C GLN A 395 42.24 -27.80 18.39
N PHE A 396 42.62 -29.05 18.44
CA PHE A 396 43.04 -29.71 19.68
C PHE A 396 44.11 -30.78 19.32
N ASN A 397 45.00 -31.10 20.25
CA ASN A 397 46.04 -32.10 20.06
C ASN A 397 46.26 -32.86 21.37
N PRO A 398 46.39 -34.17 21.33
CA PRO A 398 46.21 -35.06 20.18
C PRO A 398 44.81 -35.67 20.11
N ASN A 399 44.44 -36.16 18.90
CA ASN A 399 43.27 -37.03 18.74
C ASN A 399 43.67 -38.44 19.19
N GLY A 400 42.95 -39.04 20.18
CA GLY A 400 43.28 -40.34 20.74
C GLY A 400 44.10 -40.24 22.04
N THR A 401 43.74 -39.33 22.94
CA THR A 401 44.37 -39.17 24.24
C THR A 401 43.89 -40.24 25.21
N PHE A 402 44.74 -40.59 26.15
CA PHE A 402 44.37 -41.41 27.31
C PHE A 402 43.50 -40.57 28.27
N GLY A 403 42.52 -41.19 28.90
CA GLY A 403 41.75 -40.55 29.95
C GLY A 403 42.69 -40.01 31.05
N SER A 404 42.25 -38.88 31.70
CA SER A 404 43.00 -38.14 32.71
C SER A 404 44.18 -37.32 32.18
N GLU A 405 44.47 -37.30 30.87
CA GLU A 405 45.41 -36.35 30.31
C GLU A 405 44.69 -35.05 29.88
N PRO A 406 45.32 -33.86 30.14
CA PRO A 406 44.73 -32.60 29.75
C PRO A 406 44.83 -32.40 28.23
N ILE A 407 43.67 -32.08 27.62
CA ILE A 407 43.56 -31.69 26.20
C ILE A 407 43.48 -30.18 26.13
N VAL A 408 44.36 -29.55 25.39
CA VAL A 408 44.33 -28.13 25.13
C VAL A 408 43.52 -27.86 23.87
N PHE A 409 42.51 -27.03 23.96
CA PHE A 409 41.75 -26.54 22.83
C PHE A 409 42.25 -25.16 22.46
N VAL A 410 42.45 -24.94 21.17
CA VAL A 410 42.91 -23.67 20.63
C VAL A 410 41.88 -23.12 19.70
N ASP A 411 41.36 -21.96 20.02
CA ASP A 411 40.43 -21.23 19.17
C ASP A 411 41.09 -20.82 17.85
N THR A 412 40.36 -21.02 16.76
CA THR A 412 40.74 -20.56 15.40
C THR A 412 39.59 -19.79 14.76
N SER A 413 38.63 -19.38 15.55
CA SER A 413 37.46 -18.65 15.07
C SER A 413 37.85 -17.32 14.44
N TYR A 414 37.13 -16.94 13.40
CA TYR A 414 37.25 -15.63 12.77
C TYR A 414 36.21 -14.66 13.34
N ASN A 415 36.61 -13.44 13.70
CA ASN A 415 35.75 -12.37 14.18
C ASN A 415 34.96 -12.69 15.48
N ALA A 416 35.53 -13.54 16.35
CA ALA A 416 34.97 -13.87 17.66
C ALA A 416 35.56 -13.02 18.78
N VAL A 417 34.75 -12.70 19.79
CA VAL A 417 35.15 -12.06 21.05
C VAL A 417 34.59 -12.77 22.28
N GLY A 418 33.71 -13.76 22.06
CA GLY A 418 33.15 -14.61 23.11
C GLY A 418 33.14 -16.06 22.68
N TRP A 419 33.37 -16.97 23.64
CA TRP A 419 33.45 -18.40 23.43
C TRP A 419 32.58 -19.12 24.47
N ASN A 420 31.87 -20.15 24.03
CA ASN A 420 31.18 -21.07 24.93
C ASN A 420 31.45 -22.49 24.44
N TRP A 421 32.22 -23.20 25.25
CA TRP A 421 32.60 -24.57 24.99
C TRP A 421 31.69 -25.53 25.76
N ASP A 422 31.25 -26.59 25.09
CA ASP A 422 30.69 -27.80 25.69
C ASP A 422 31.55 -28.98 25.27
N PHE A 423 32.14 -29.69 26.25
CA PHE A 423 33.06 -30.78 25.99
C PHE A 423 32.37 -32.11 25.73
N GLY A 424 31.03 -32.15 25.81
CA GLY A 424 30.22 -33.35 25.57
C GLY A 424 30.17 -34.35 26.76
N ASP A 425 30.76 -33.99 27.89
CA ASP A 425 30.72 -34.74 29.14
C ASP A 425 29.94 -34.03 30.24
N GLY A 426 29.26 -32.92 29.88
CA GLY A 426 28.48 -32.07 30.79
C GLY A 426 29.29 -30.93 31.41
N GLN A 427 30.56 -30.78 31.06
CA GLN A 427 31.37 -29.62 31.46
C GLN A 427 31.48 -28.60 30.35
N THR A 428 31.61 -27.34 30.74
CA THR A 428 31.64 -26.20 29.83
C THR A 428 32.77 -25.23 30.19
N SER A 429 33.17 -24.34 29.26
CA SER A 429 34.14 -23.27 29.50
C SER A 429 33.83 -22.03 28.65
N GLU A 430 34.18 -20.85 29.16
CA GLU A 430 34.09 -19.58 28.39
C GLU A 430 35.48 -19.02 28.05
N MET A 431 36.53 -19.78 28.35
CA MET A 431 37.91 -19.35 28.04
C MET A 431 38.19 -19.45 26.52
N THR A 432 38.97 -18.53 25.99
CA THR A 432 39.38 -18.56 24.57
C THR A 432 40.06 -19.87 24.19
N ASN A 433 41.01 -20.32 25.02
CA ASN A 433 41.78 -21.56 24.80
C ASN A 433 41.72 -22.41 26.08
N PRO A 434 40.62 -23.17 26.30
CA PRO A 434 40.50 -23.97 27.51
C PRO A 434 41.34 -25.23 27.46
N THR A 435 41.65 -25.73 28.65
CA THR A 435 42.17 -27.09 28.84
C THR A 435 41.11 -27.92 29.53
N HIS A 436 40.86 -29.12 29.03
CA HIS A 436 39.87 -30.02 29.59
C HIS A 436 40.43 -31.44 29.79
N VAL A 437 39.93 -32.15 30.82
CA VAL A 437 40.35 -33.50 31.16
C VAL A 437 39.11 -34.41 31.17
N TYR A 438 39.11 -35.45 30.35
CA TYR A 438 38.09 -36.49 30.37
C TYR A 438 38.46 -37.60 31.34
N ASN A 439 37.61 -37.90 32.29
CA ASN A 439 37.85 -38.91 33.30
C ASN A 439 37.52 -40.34 32.84
N ASN A 440 36.72 -40.47 31.79
CA ASN A 440 36.29 -41.77 31.28
C ASN A 440 36.66 -41.90 29.78
N ALA A 441 36.97 -43.13 29.37
CA ALA A 441 37.08 -43.41 27.95
C ALA A 441 35.73 -43.30 27.25
N GLY A 442 35.71 -42.83 26.02
CA GLY A 442 34.50 -42.63 25.27
C GLY A 442 34.71 -41.78 24.05
N GLN A 443 33.65 -41.62 23.30
CA GLN A 443 33.59 -40.66 22.19
C GLN A 443 32.82 -39.46 22.66
N TYR A 444 33.41 -38.29 22.61
CA TYR A 444 32.83 -37.02 23.03
C TYR A 444 32.70 -36.09 21.83
N THR A 445 31.56 -35.41 21.75
CA THR A 445 31.36 -34.38 20.76
C THR A 445 31.58 -33.02 21.44
N VAL A 446 32.66 -32.36 21.06
CA VAL A 446 32.96 -31.00 21.54
C VAL A 446 32.28 -29.99 20.65
N GLN A 447 31.62 -29.02 21.27
CA GLN A 447 30.98 -27.91 20.61
C GLN A 447 31.65 -26.61 21.05
N LEU A 448 31.95 -25.73 20.09
CA LEU A 448 32.31 -24.34 20.34
C LEU A 448 31.25 -23.43 19.73
N VAL A 449 30.61 -22.59 20.54
CA VAL A 449 29.81 -21.45 20.07
C VAL A 449 30.68 -20.19 20.18
N ALA A 450 31.03 -19.63 19.02
CA ALA A 450 31.79 -18.38 18.92
C ALA A 450 30.83 -17.20 18.74
N THR A 451 31.05 -16.10 19.44
CA THR A 451 30.20 -14.91 19.42
C THR A 451 31.02 -13.70 18.97
N SER A 452 30.52 -12.96 17.98
CA SER A 452 31.12 -11.70 17.48
C SER A 452 30.86 -10.52 18.41
N PRO A 453 31.54 -9.36 18.25
CA PRO A 453 31.26 -8.13 19.02
C PRO A 453 29.81 -7.65 18.96
N ASN A 454 29.09 -8.01 17.93
CA ASN A 454 27.72 -7.59 17.65
C ASN A 454 26.68 -8.68 18.00
N GLY A 455 27.09 -9.75 18.68
CA GLY A 455 26.21 -10.80 19.15
C GLY A 455 25.86 -11.87 18.10
N CYS A 456 26.47 -11.84 16.92
CA CYS A 456 26.35 -12.92 15.94
C CYS A 456 27.05 -14.17 16.45
N GLN A 457 26.47 -15.34 16.25
CA GLN A 457 27.01 -16.62 16.70
C GLN A 457 27.21 -17.58 15.54
N ASP A 458 28.23 -18.43 15.67
CA ASP A 458 28.44 -19.60 14.84
C ASP A 458 28.93 -20.77 15.71
N THR A 459 28.80 -21.98 15.23
CA THR A 459 29.06 -23.18 16.02
C THR A 459 29.91 -24.16 15.23
N ALA A 460 31.00 -24.58 15.86
CA ALA A 460 31.86 -25.65 15.35
C ALA A 460 31.74 -26.89 16.22
N TYR A 461 31.87 -28.06 15.59
CA TYR A 461 31.85 -29.36 16.27
C TYR A 461 33.06 -30.18 15.90
N ALA A 462 33.57 -30.94 16.86
CA ALA A 462 34.57 -31.98 16.61
C ALA A 462 34.36 -33.19 17.50
N GLN A 463 34.74 -34.33 17.04
CA GLN A 463 34.69 -35.58 17.82
C GLN A 463 36.08 -35.91 18.37
N ILE A 464 36.10 -36.24 19.66
CA ILE A 464 37.30 -36.67 20.36
C ILE A 464 37.11 -38.10 20.81
N GLN A 465 38.07 -38.96 20.51
CA GLN A 465 38.14 -40.30 21.01
C GLN A 465 39.08 -40.34 22.21
N VAL A 466 38.56 -40.59 23.39
CA VAL A 466 39.35 -40.86 24.60
C VAL A 466 39.41 -42.40 24.77
N ILE A 467 40.59 -42.91 24.83
CA ILE A 467 40.80 -44.37 24.91
C ILE A 467 41.21 -44.79 26.32
N ASP A 468 40.77 -45.94 26.73
CA ASP A 468 41.34 -46.62 27.87
C ASP A 468 42.72 -47.16 27.48
N GLY A 469 43.73 -46.60 28.11
CA GLY A 469 45.11 -47.01 27.84
C GLY A 469 45.84 -47.38 29.11
N THR A 470 46.49 -48.54 29.09
CA THR A 470 47.48 -48.92 30.07
C THR A 470 48.83 -48.84 29.42
N LEU A 471 49.63 -47.82 29.79
CA LEU A 471 51.04 -47.82 29.45
C LEU A 471 51.81 -48.33 30.65
N ILE A 472 52.27 -49.56 30.58
CA ILE A 472 53.09 -50.19 31.62
C ILE A 472 54.52 -50.26 31.14
N PRO A 473 55.43 -49.46 31.75
CA PRO A 473 56.85 -49.52 31.38
C PRO A 473 57.45 -50.89 31.65
N ASN A 474 58.34 -51.34 30.79
CA ASN A 474 59.05 -52.64 30.95
C ASN A 474 60.53 -52.43 31.21
N ILE A 475 61.00 -51.21 31.24
CA ILE A 475 62.37 -50.82 31.55
C ILE A 475 62.39 -49.64 32.53
N MET A 476 63.33 -49.61 33.43
CA MET A 476 63.58 -48.50 34.33
C MET A 476 65.10 -48.29 34.45
N THR A 477 65.49 -47.02 34.42
CA THR A 477 66.89 -46.65 34.60
C THR A 477 67.02 -45.93 35.97
N LEU A 478 68.04 -46.23 36.70
CA LEU A 478 68.31 -45.63 38.00
C LEU A 478 69.51 -44.65 37.98
N ASN A 479 69.74 -44.03 36.83
CA ASN A 479 70.89 -43.16 36.58
C ASN A 479 70.62 -41.68 36.86
N SER A 480 69.38 -41.31 37.17
CA SER A 480 68.92 -39.93 37.45
C SER A 480 69.11 -38.96 36.29
N ASP A 481 69.00 -39.41 35.05
CA ASP A 481 69.04 -38.58 33.86
C ASP A 481 67.69 -37.96 33.42
N GLY A 482 66.64 -38.28 34.17
CA GLY A 482 65.26 -37.84 33.93
C GLY A 482 64.49 -38.69 32.92
N LEU A 483 65.10 -39.77 32.39
CA LEU A 483 64.45 -40.69 31.43
C LEU A 483 64.33 -42.07 32.05
N ASN A 484 63.13 -42.60 32.16
CA ASN A 484 62.81 -43.91 32.73
C ASN A 484 63.29 -44.13 34.16
N ASP A 485 63.61 -43.06 34.92
CA ASP A 485 64.05 -43.15 36.31
C ASP A 485 62.95 -43.64 37.25
N ILE A 486 61.71 -43.64 36.77
CA ILE A 486 60.51 -43.92 37.57
C ILE A 486 59.64 -44.94 36.83
N PHE A 487 59.21 -45.96 37.55
CA PHE A 487 58.16 -46.85 37.05
C PHE A 487 56.79 -46.16 37.26
N ASP A 488 56.28 -45.56 36.19
CA ASP A 488 55.06 -44.76 36.15
C ASP A 488 54.04 -45.48 35.26
N VAL A 489 53.08 -46.14 35.89
CA VAL A 489 51.98 -46.83 35.21
C VAL A 489 50.90 -45.81 34.90
N LYS A 490 50.74 -45.49 33.62
CA LYS A 490 49.69 -44.56 33.19
C LYS A 490 48.41 -45.30 32.92
N LEU A 491 47.36 -44.99 33.70
CA LEU A 491 46.02 -45.60 33.64
C LEU A 491 44.97 -44.53 33.68
N SER A 492 43.93 -44.68 32.90
CA SER A 492 42.75 -43.81 32.95
C SER A 492 41.47 -44.60 33.34
N GLY A 493 40.52 -43.92 34.00
CA GLY A 493 39.23 -44.49 34.35
C GLY A 493 39.30 -45.57 35.46
N VAL A 494 40.31 -45.53 36.30
CA VAL A 494 40.57 -46.53 37.33
C VAL A 494 39.66 -46.36 38.55
N LYS A 495 38.96 -47.44 38.92
CA LYS A 495 38.15 -47.54 40.12
C LYS A 495 38.92 -48.20 41.27
N HIS A 496 39.73 -49.21 40.94
CA HIS A 496 40.58 -49.92 41.88
C HIS A 496 41.91 -50.24 41.20
N TYR A 497 42.99 -50.06 41.93
CA TYR A 497 44.34 -50.33 41.47
C TYR A 497 45.16 -51.04 42.57
N HIS A 498 45.89 -52.08 42.15
CA HIS A 498 46.85 -52.74 43.02
C HIS A 498 48.04 -53.16 42.16
N CYS A 499 49.19 -52.65 42.50
CA CYS A 499 50.45 -52.97 41.83
C CYS A 499 51.45 -53.56 42.81
N LEU A 500 51.98 -54.70 42.39
CA LEU A 500 52.98 -55.45 43.17
C LEU A 500 54.22 -55.69 42.30
N VAL A 501 55.40 -55.39 42.86
CA VAL A 501 56.69 -55.67 42.19
C VAL A 501 57.50 -56.63 43.03
N TYR A 502 57.91 -57.73 42.40
CA TYR A 502 58.69 -58.77 43.07
C TYR A 502 60.09 -58.87 42.47
N ASN A 503 61.08 -59.12 43.27
CA ASN A 503 62.43 -59.44 42.78
C ASN A 503 62.49 -60.87 42.20
N ARG A 504 63.63 -61.27 41.64
CA ARG A 504 63.88 -62.57 41.00
C ARG A 504 63.72 -63.78 41.95
N TRP A 505 63.76 -63.53 43.26
CA TRP A 505 63.57 -64.56 44.30
C TRP A 505 62.12 -64.60 44.83
N GLY A 506 61.16 -63.84 44.26
CA GLY A 506 59.77 -63.83 44.62
C GLY A 506 59.49 -62.97 45.87
N ASN A 507 60.41 -62.16 46.37
CA ASN A 507 60.18 -61.26 47.46
C ASN A 507 59.53 -59.97 46.93
N LEU A 508 58.46 -59.50 47.62
CA LEU A 508 57.79 -58.24 47.32
C LEU A 508 58.76 -57.06 47.64
N VAL A 509 59.02 -56.21 46.68
CA VAL A 509 59.89 -55.03 46.81
C VAL A 509 59.17 -53.69 46.70
N PHE A 510 58.02 -53.66 46.08
CA PHE A 510 57.16 -52.50 46.02
C PHE A 510 55.68 -52.89 45.93
N GLU A 511 54.83 -52.11 46.60
CA GLU A 511 53.37 -52.25 46.56
C GLU A 511 52.73 -50.86 46.50
N SER A 512 51.71 -50.74 45.67
CA SER A 512 50.88 -49.51 45.60
C SER A 512 49.43 -49.85 45.31
N VAL A 513 48.52 -49.20 46.01
CA VAL A 513 47.05 -49.23 45.79
C VAL A 513 46.56 -47.91 45.13
N SER A 514 47.47 -47.04 44.72
CA SER A 514 47.18 -45.76 44.08
C SER A 514 47.93 -45.65 42.74
N PRO A 515 47.27 -45.41 41.61
CA PRO A 515 47.91 -45.22 40.34
C PRO A 515 48.77 -43.94 40.27
N GLN A 516 48.63 -43.00 41.23
CA GLN A 516 49.49 -41.83 41.33
C GLN A 516 50.80 -42.09 42.03
N LEU A 517 50.92 -43.21 42.77
CA LEU A 517 52.15 -43.55 43.44
C LEU A 517 53.09 -44.27 42.49
N LYS A 518 54.14 -43.58 42.10
CA LYS A 518 55.17 -44.00 41.17
C LYS A 518 56.31 -44.66 41.96
N TRP A 519 56.89 -45.70 41.38
CA TRP A 519 58.04 -46.34 42.02
C TRP A 519 59.36 -45.75 41.49
N ASP A 520 60.17 -45.26 42.40
CA ASP A 520 61.51 -44.67 42.14
C ASP A 520 62.66 -45.66 42.30
N GLY A 521 62.35 -46.94 42.40
CA GLY A 521 63.35 -47.99 42.63
C GLY A 521 63.70 -48.23 44.11
N SER A 522 63.03 -47.54 45.05
CA SER A 522 63.22 -47.79 46.50
C SER A 522 62.42 -49.01 46.91
N THR A 523 63.07 -49.99 47.55
CA THR A 523 62.39 -51.20 48.08
C THR A 523 61.64 -50.90 49.38
N LEU A 524 60.71 -51.80 49.80
CA LEU A 524 60.00 -51.69 51.07
C LEU A 524 60.91 -51.65 52.28
N ALA A 525 62.17 -52.11 52.16
CA ALA A 525 63.18 -52.02 53.20
C ALA A 525 63.97 -50.70 53.15
N GLY A 526 63.62 -49.73 52.27
CA GLY A 526 64.31 -48.45 52.09
C GLY A 526 65.64 -48.50 51.35
N THR A 527 66.00 -49.61 50.75
CA THR A 527 67.18 -49.78 49.96
C THR A 527 66.86 -49.64 48.48
N ARG A 528 67.89 -49.24 47.66
CA ARG A 528 67.71 -49.14 46.23
C ARG A 528 67.69 -50.53 45.57
N ALA A 529 66.73 -50.69 44.62
CA ALA A 529 66.67 -51.93 43.84
C ALA A 529 67.92 -52.11 43.01
N VAL A 530 68.42 -53.38 42.90
CA VAL A 530 69.61 -53.71 42.11
C VAL A 530 69.22 -53.99 40.65
N ASN A 531 70.19 -53.79 39.75
CA ASN A 531 70.03 -54.14 38.35
C ASN A 531 69.55 -55.56 38.15
N GLY A 532 68.59 -55.79 37.29
CA GLY A 532 68.03 -57.06 37.03
C GLY A 532 66.53 -57.03 36.60
N VAL A 533 65.98 -58.24 36.49
CA VAL A 533 64.62 -58.42 36.10
C VAL A 533 63.70 -58.55 37.34
N TYR A 534 62.66 -57.78 37.41
CA TYR A 534 61.60 -57.80 38.43
C TYR A 534 60.34 -58.31 37.76
N PHE A 535 59.48 -58.93 38.56
CA PHE A 535 58.16 -59.35 38.10
C PHE A 535 57.11 -58.37 38.64
N VAL A 536 56.25 -57.92 37.73
CA VAL A 536 55.22 -56.92 38.03
C VAL A 536 53.87 -57.56 37.87
N VAL A 537 53.03 -57.41 38.88
CA VAL A 537 51.61 -57.78 38.84
C VAL A 537 50.78 -56.52 39.11
N ILE A 538 49.90 -56.19 38.16
CA ILE A 538 49.02 -55.04 38.30
C ILE A 538 47.57 -55.52 38.11
N GLU A 539 46.75 -55.30 39.10
CA GLU A 539 45.32 -55.54 39.04
C GLU A 539 44.58 -54.20 38.98
N VAL A 540 43.77 -54.01 37.93
CA VAL A 540 43.05 -52.76 37.70
C VAL A 540 41.58 -53.09 37.45
N HIS A 541 40.70 -52.41 38.17
CA HIS A 541 39.27 -52.40 37.87
C HIS A 541 38.94 -50.97 37.37
N PHE A 542 38.39 -50.90 36.20
CA PHE A 542 37.98 -49.60 35.60
C PHE A 542 36.54 -49.24 36.00
N HIS A 543 36.17 -47.96 35.90
CA HIS A 543 34.77 -47.53 36.08
C HIS A 543 33.85 -48.07 35.00
N SER A 544 34.39 -48.35 33.82
CA SER A 544 33.75 -49.00 32.69
C SER A 544 34.68 -50.00 32.06
N GLY A 545 34.21 -51.20 31.74
CA GLY A 545 35.02 -52.25 31.10
C GLY A 545 35.35 -53.41 32.02
N ASN A 546 36.09 -54.37 31.51
CA ASN A 546 36.53 -55.56 32.22
C ASN A 546 37.77 -55.28 33.10
N PRO A 547 37.90 -55.90 34.27
CA PRO A 547 39.13 -55.81 35.06
C PRO A 547 40.33 -56.31 34.25
N LEU A 548 41.44 -55.64 34.42
CA LEU A 548 42.74 -56.02 33.82
C LEU A 548 43.65 -56.58 34.89
N THR A 549 44.23 -57.76 34.64
CA THR A 549 45.34 -58.28 35.41
C THR A 549 46.54 -58.38 34.45
N TYR A 550 47.55 -57.53 34.71
CA TYR A 550 48.81 -57.57 33.97
C TYR A 550 49.86 -58.31 34.79
N THR A 551 50.50 -59.27 34.16
CA THR A 551 51.70 -59.89 34.70
C THR A 551 52.83 -59.74 33.68
N GLY A 552 53.91 -59.12 34.09
CA GLY A 552 55.01 -58.81 33.18
C GLY A 552 56.35 -58.67 33.89
N THR A 553 57.36 -58.29 33.15
CA THR A 553 58.69 -58.04 33.69
C THR A 553 59.07 -56.58 33.53
N LEU A 554 59.72 -56.06 34.54
CA LEU A 554 60.37 -54.74 34.54
C LEU A 554 61.88 -54.97 34.65
N THR A 555 62.67 -54.52 33.70
CA THR A 555 64.11 -54.57 33.75
C THR A 555 64.64 -53.28 34.35
N ILE A 556 65.43 -53.38 35.42
CA ILE A 556 66.17 -52.26 36.02
C ILE A 556 67.59 -52.28 35.53
N VAL A 557 68.05 -51.18 34.99
CA VAL A 557 69.44 -50.96 34.50
C VAL A 557 69.91 -49.62 35.05
N ASP A 558 71.21 -49.47 35.27
CA ASP A 558 71.87 -48.22 35.64
C ASP A 558 72.07 -47.34 34.41
#